data_ee880cc5304be984716fa958e8991944
#
_entry.id   ee880cc5304be984716fa958e8991944
#
_cell.length_a   1.000
_cell.length_b   1.000
_cell.length_c   1.000
_cell.angle_alpha   90.00
_cell.angle_beta   90.00
_cell.angle_gamma   90.00
#
_symmetry.space_group_name_H-M   'P 1'
#
loop_
_entity.id
_entity.type
_entity.pdbx_description
1 polymer ?
#
loop_
_entity_poly.entity_id
_entity_poly.type
_entity_poly.pdbx_seq_one_letter_code
_entity_poly.pdbx_strand_id
1 'polypeptide(L)'
;DSAPRAALLGHSHMDTAWLWPTAETVRKNARTIANQLSLMEQYPEYRFLQSASCHTAWMQREYPALFERMREAVAQGRYEMSRKTDGNQAARCGWNATAIWWAARR
;
A
#
# COMPACT_ATOMS: atom_id res chain seq x y z
N ASP A 1 26.73 -18.84 5.81
CA ASP A 1 26.94 -18.47 4.43
C ASP A 1 27.03 -16.96 4.30
N SER A 2 28.13 -16.46 3.73
CA SER A 2 28.40 -15.02 3.54
C SER A 2 27.91 -14.49 2.18
N ALA A 3 27.23 -15.29 1.37
CA ALA A 3 26.71 -14.87 0.08
C ALA A 3 25.64 -13.79 0.24
N PRO A 4 25.65 -12.74 -0.59
CA PRO A 4 24.59 -11.73 -0.59
C PRO A 4 23.24 -12.36 -0.88
N ARG A 5 22.20 -11.87 -0.19
CA ARG A 5 20.81 -12.27 -0.43
C ARG A 5 20.03 -11.09 -0.97
N ALA A 6 19.19 -11.35 -1.97
CA ALA A 6 18.27 -10.38 -2.52
C ALA A 6 16.84 -10.91 -2.42
N ALA A 7 15.90 -10.03 -2.03
CA ALA A 7 14.47 -10.32 -2.08
C ALA A 7 13.84 -9.49 -3.18
N LEU A 8 13.03 -10.12 -4.01
CA LEU A 8 12.25 -9.45 -5.05
C LEU A 8 10.80 -9.35 -4.60
N LEU A 9 10.29 -8.11 -4.56
CA LEU A 9 8.92 -7.84 -4.14
C LEU A 9 8.17 -7.13 -5.27
N GLY A 10 6.93 -7.51 -5.47
CA GLY A 10 6.03 -6.80 -6.37
C GLY A 10 5.77 -5.38 -5.87
N HIS A 11 5.72 -4.43 -6.79
CA HIS A 11 5.40 -3.04 -6.52
C HIS A 11 4.59 -2.47 -7.67
N SER A 12 3.63 -1.61 -7.35
CA SER A 12 2.86 -0.86 -8.35
C SER A 12 3.03 0.62 -8.09
N HIS A 13 3.81 1.29 -8.93
CA HIS A 13 3.98 2.73 -8.85
C HIS A 13 2.68 3.44 -9.22
N MET A 14 2.23 4.36 -8.38
CA MET A 14 1.06 5.16 -8.64
C MET A 14 1.28 6.59 -8.16
N ASP A 15 1.23 7.54 -9.10
CA ASP A 15 1.29 8.95 -8.76
C ASP A 15 0.04 9.37 -7.99
N THR A 16 0.24 10.10 -6.90
CA THR A 16 -0.86 10.63 -6.07
C THR A 16 -1.75 11.60 -6.83
N ALA A 17 -1.18 12.35 -7.75
CA ALA A 17 -1.87 13.11 -8.77
C ALA A 17 -0.90 13.38 -9.91
N TRP A 18 -1.39 13.33 -11.15
CA TRP A 18 -0.60 13.68 -12.32
C TRP A 18 -1.49 14.33 -13.38
N LEU A 19 -1.70 13.66 -14.53
CA LEU A 19 -2.60 14.11 -15.58
C LEU A 19 -4.07 13.78 -15.26
N TRP A 20 -4.34 13.40 -14.02
CA TRP A 20 -5.65 13.09 -13.48
C TRP A 20 -5.81 13.68 -12.07
N PRO A 21 -7.05 13.94 -11.62
CA PRO A 21 -7.30 14.47 -10.28
C PRO A 21 -7.08 13.40 -9.19
N THR A 22 -6.87 13.86 -7.95
CA THR A 22 -6.69 12.98 -6.78
C THR A 22 -7.82 11.97 -6.59
N ALA A 23 -9.06 12.35 -6.88
CA ALA A 23 -10.21 11.44 -6.81
C ALA A 23 -10.04 10.22 -7.69
N GLU A 24 -9.43 10.35 -8.85
CA GLU A 24 -9.11 9.21 -9.72
C GLU A 24 -8.04 8.30 -9.12
N THR A 25 -7.06 8.88 -8.44
CA THR A 25 -6.03 8.10 -7.73
C THR A 25 -6.64 7.26 -6.61
N VAL A 26 -7.61 7.79 -5.87
CA VAL A 26 -8.35 7.03 -4.84
C VAL A 26 -9.00 5.79 -5.44
N ARG A 27 -9.71 5.95 -6.58
CA ARG A 27 -10.35 4.83 -7.28
C ARG A 27 -9.36 3.82 -7.84
N LYS A 28 -8.29 4.29 -8.48
CA LYS A 28 -7.22 3.42 -9.01
C LYS A 28 -6.54 2.64 -7.90
N ASN A 29 -6.29 3.28 -6.77
CA ASN A 29 -5.66 2.63 -5.63
C ASN A 29 -6.54 1.51 -5.07
N ALA A 30 -7.84 1.72 -4.95
CA ALA A 30 -8.78 0.68 -4.52
C ALA A 30 -8.74 -0.53 -5.47
N ARG A 31 -8.76 -0.31 -6.79
CA ARG A 31 -8.65 -1.39 -7.78
C ARG A 31 -7.32 -2.13 -7.68
N THR A 32 -6.22 -1.40 -7.52
CA THR A 32 -4.88 -1.99 -7.38
C THR A 32 -4.82 -2.87 -6.14
N ILE A 33 -5.24 -2.37 -4.99
CA ILE A 33 -5.20 -3.12 -3.72
C ILE A 33 -6.09 -4.36 -3.80
N ALA A 34 -7.30 -4.23 -4.32
CA ALA A 34 -8.21 -5.37 -4.50
C ALA A 34 -7.58 -6.46 -5.37
N ASN A 35 -6.93 -6.08 -6.46
CA ASN A 35 -6.23 -7.03 -7.33
C ASN A 35 -5.04 -7.70 -6.62
N GLN A 36 -4.25 -6.95 -5.85
CA GLN A 36 -3.13 -7.51 -5.11
C GLN A 36 -3.60 -8.51 -4.03
N LEU A 37 -4.66 -8.18 -3.33
CA LEU A 37 -5.25 -9.08 -2.33
C LEU A 37 -5.80 -10.35 -2.98
N SER A 38 -6.45 -10.23 -4.14
CA SER A 38 -6.93 -11.38 -4.91
C SER A 38 -5.79 -12.29 -5.39
N LEU A 39 -4.67 -11.70 -5.83
CA LEU A 39 -3.47 -12.47 -6.18
C LEU A 39 -2.87 -13.19 -4.97
N MET A 40 -2.91 -12.58 -3.79
CA MET A 40 -2.47 -13.24 -2.56
C MET A 40 -3.33 -14.43 -2.18
N GLU A 41 -4.62 -14.39 -2.46
CA GLU A 41 -5.53 -15.53 -2.25
C GLU A 41 -5.22 -16.70 -3.21
N GLN A 42 -4.85 -16.36 -4.46
CA GLN A 42 -4.55 -17.36 -5.48
C GLN A 42 -3.13 -17.95 -5.36
N TYR A 43 -2.17 -17.14 -4.93
CA TYR A 43 -0.75 -17.49 -4.87
C TYR A 43 -0.20 -17.28 -3.45
N PRO A 44 -0.05 -18.34 -2.65
CA PRO A 44 0.40 -18.23 -1.26
C PRO A 44 1.76 -17.56 -1.07
N GLU A 45 2.65 -17.67 -2.06
CA GLU A 45 3.99 -17.07 -2.04
C GLU A 45 3.99 -15.59 -2.43
N TYR A 46 2.89 -15.06 -2.97
CA TYR A 46 2.85 -13.68 -3.47
C TYR A 46 2.99 -12.66 -2.36
N ARG A 47 3.86 -11.68 -2.57
CA ARG A 47 4.13 -10.56 -1.68
C ARG A 47 4.01 -9.26 -2.46
N PHE A 48 3.54 -8.22 -1.80
CA PHE A 48 3.37 -6.90 -2.41
C PHE A 48 3.92 -5.80 -1.51
N LEU A 49 4.58 -4.81 -2.10
CA LEU A 49 5.08 -3.62 -1.42
C LEU A 49 4.33 -2.38 -1.91
N GLN A 50 3.78 -1.62 -1.00
CA GLN A 50 3.17 -0.31 -1.27
C GLN A 50 4.06 0.81 -0.74
N SER A 51 4.38 1.78 -1.59
CA SER A 51 5.31 2.87 -1.25
C SER A 51 4.65 4.11 -0.67
N ALA A 52 3.36 4.35 -0.94
CA ALA A 52 2.67 5.59 -0.57
C ALA A 52 1.67 5.37 0.57
N SER A 53 2.01 5.81 1.76
CA SER A 53 1.17 5.65 2.96
C SER A 53 -0.15 6.43 2.92
N CYS A 54 -0.22 7.54 2.17
CA CYS A 54 -1.48 8.27 2.00
C CYS A 54 -2.54 7.46 1.25
N HIS A 55 -2.13 6.60 0.34
CA HIS A 55 -3.05 5.69 -0.35
C HIS A 55 -3.73 4.75 0.64
N THR A 56 -3.02 4.31 1.66
CA THR A 56 -3.57 3.50 2.75
C THR A 56 -4.60 4.27 3.58
N ALA A 57 -4.35 5.54 3.88
CA ALA A 57 -5.29 6.39 4.61
C ALA A 57 -6.60 6.56 3.84
N TRP A 58 -6.55 6.70 2.52
CA TRP A 58 -7.75 6.77 1.69
C TRP A 58 -8.54 5.47 1.73
N MET A 59 -7.87 4.31 1.77
CA MET A 59 -8.55 3.03 1.92
C MET A 59 -9.29 2.93 3.25
N GLN A 60 -8.66 3.35 4.33
CA GLN A 60 -9.29 3.35 5.65
C GLN A 60 -10.55 4.20 5.67
N ARG A 61 -10.52 5.36 5.04
CA ARG A 61 -11.63 6.32 5.03
C ARG A 61 -12.74 5.95 4.05
N GLU A 62 -12.38 5.58 2.81
CA GLU A 62 -13.33 5.44 1.71
C GLU A 62 -13.74 3.98 1.45
N TYR A 63 -12.88 3.01 1.80
CA TYR A 63 -13.07 1.59 1.53
C TYR A 63 -12.73 0.74 2.76
N PRO A 64 -13.48 0.88 3.87
CA PRO A 64 -13.11 0.23 5.13
C PRO A 64 -13.04 -1.29 5.08
N ALA A 65 -13.92 -1.96 4.31
CA ALA A 65 -13.88 -3.41 4.16
C ALA A 65 -12.60 -3.88 3.43
N LEU A 66 -12.17 -3.15 2.40
CA LEU A 66 -10.93 -3.42 1.69
C LEU A 66 -9.71 -3.15 2.59
N PHE A 67 -9.77 -2.10 3.39
CA PHE A 67 -8.73 -1.78 4.36
C PHE A 67 -8.54 -2.89 5.41
N GLU A 68 -9.62 -3.51 5.90
CA GLU A 68 -9.51 -4.64 6.83
C GLU A 68 -8.84 -5.86 6.19
N ARG A 69 -9.17 -6.19 4.95
CA ARG A 69 -8.48 -7.27 4.20
C ARG A 69 -6.99 -6.94 4.03
N MET A 70 -6.67 -5.70 3.76
CA MET A 70 -5.28 -5.24 3.66
C MET A 70 -4.55 -5.40 4.99
N ARG A 71 -5.18 -5.04 6.12
CA ARG A 71 -4.62 -5.22 7.46
C ARG A 71 -4.30 -6.68 7.76
N GLU A 72 -5.18 -7.59 7.41
CA GLU A 72 -4.96 -9.02 7.54
C GLU A 72 -3.74 -9.48 6.75
N ALA A 73 -3.58 -9.02 5.51
CA ALA A 73 -2.42 -9.32 4.68
C ALA A 73 -1.12 -8.75 5.26
N VAL A 74 -1.16 -7.55 5.86
CA VAL A 74 -0.03 -6.97 6.58
C VAL A 74 0.35 -7.82 7.80
N ALA A 75 -0.64 -8.25 8.59
CA ALA A 75 -0.41 -9.10 9.75
C ALA A 75 0.20 -10.45 9.38
N GLN A 76 -0.13 -10.99 8.21
CA GLN A 76 0.43 -12.22 7.66
C GLN A 76 1.84 -12.03 7.05
N GLY A 77 2.36 -10.80 7.02
CA GLY A 77 3.66 -10.49 6.39
C GLY A 77 3.65 -10.60 4.87
N ARG A 78 2.50 -10.53 4.23
CA ARG A 78 2.34 -10.66 2.78
C ARG A 78 2.17 -9.34 2.07
N TYR A 79 1.79 -8.31 2.79
CA TYR A 79 1.61 -6.94 2.32
C TYR A 79 2.52 -6.02 3.13
N GLU A 80 3.50 -5.40 2.50
CA GLU A 80 4.43 -4.50 3.16
C GLU A 80 4.15 -3.05 2.76
N MET A 81 4.25 -2.16 3.72
CA MET A 81 4.09 -0.72 3.48
C MET A 81 5.40 -0.02 3.79
N SER A 82 5.89 0.77 2.84
CA SER A 82 7.06 1.60 3.06
C SER A 82 6.77 2.70 4.08
N ARG A 83 7.70 2.92 5.00
CA ARG A 83 7.67 4.07 5.91
C ARG A 83 8.03 5.38 5.22
N LYS A 84 8.73 5.30 4.10
CA LYS A 84 9.16 6.49 3.35
C LYS A 84 8.10 6.81 2.30
N THR A 85 7.44 7.94 2.48
CA THR A 85 6.87 8.68 1.36
C THR A 85 8.00 9.53 0.78
N ASP A 86 8.17 9.57 -0.53
CA ASP A 86 9.00 10.63 -1.09
C ASP A 86 8.39 11.99 -0.69
N GLY A 87 9.24 13.00 -0.51
CA GLY A 87 8.82 14.29 0.02
C GLY A 87 7.66 14.93 -0.73
N ASN A 88 7.52 14.67 -2.03
CA ASN A 88 6.43 15.18 -2.86
C ASN A 88 5.09 14.51 -2.57
N GLN A 89 5.08 13.23 -2.31
CA GLN A 89 3.84 12.51 -1.99
C GLN A 89 3.35 12.82 -0.58
N ALA A 90 4.27 12.94 0.38
CA ALA A 90 3.93 13.33 1.75
C ALA A 90 3.30 14.73 1.82
N ALA A 91 3.86 15.69 1.11
CA ALA A 91 3.34 17.06 1.05
C ALA A 91 1.93 17.15 0.43
N ARG A 92 1.66 16.33 -0.57
CA ARG A 92 0.33 16.28 -1.24
C ARG A 92 -0.74 15.57 -0.41
N CYS A 93 -0.34 14.69 0.50
CA CYS A 93 -1.28 13.91 1.30
C CYS A 93 -1.68 14.60 2.61
N GLY A 94 -0.90 15.55 3.10
CA GLY A 94 -1.20 16.29 4.34
C GLY A 94 -1.30 15.41 5.60
N TRP A 95 -0.76 14.18 5.58
CA TRP A 95 -0.97 13.18 6.61
C TRP A 95 0.36 12.72 7.23
N ASN A 96 0.30 12.39 8.52
CA ASN A 96 1.43 11.79 9.20
C ASN A 96 1.57 10.32 8.82
N ALA A 97 2.50 10.04 7.93
CA ALA A 97 2.80 8.69 7.42
C ALA A 97 3.04 7.66 8.54
N THR A 98 3.62 8.08 9.66
CA THR A 98 3.92 7.22 10.80
C THR A 98 2.63 6.73 11.49
N ALA A 99 1.65 7.61 11.67
CA ALA A 99 0.38 7.25 12.29
C ALA A 99 -0.40 6.23 11.46
N ILE A 100 -0.38 6.39 10.14
CA ILE A 100 -1.05 5.47 9.20
C ILE A 100 -0.39 4.09 9.22
N TRP A 101 0.94 4.05 9.22
CA TRP A 101 1.69 2.80 9.31
C TRP A 101 1.38 2.03 10.60
N TRP A 102 1.30 2.74 11.72
CA TRP A 102 0.90 2.15 13.01
C TRP A 102 -0.52 1.62 13.00
N ALA A 103 -1.46 2.36 12.44
CA ALA A 103 -2.86 1.95 12.36
C ALA A 103 -3.05 0.67 11.52
N ALA A 104 -2.28 0.50 10.46
CA ALA A 104 -2.35 -0.68 9.61
C ALA A 104 -1.72 -1.94 10.23
N ARG A 105 -0.77 -1.77 11.18
CA ARG A 105 -0.12 -2.90 11.87
C ARG A 105 -0.80 -3.32 13.19
N ARG A 106 -1.75 -2.57 13.66
CA ARG A 106 -2.55 -2.93 14.84
C ARG A 106 -3.79 -3.71 14.45
#